data_abb98e15b8cd18966ff40a7c8489fc25
#
_entry.id   abb98e15b8cd18966ff40a7c8489fc25
#
_cell.length_a   1.000
_cell.length_b   1.000
_cell.length_c   1.000
_cell.angle_alpha   90.00
_cell.angle_beta   90.00
_cell.angle_gamma   90.00
#
_symmetry.space_group_name_H-M   'P 1'
#
loop_
_entity.id
_entity.type
_entity.pdbx_description
1 polymer ?
#
loop_
_entity_poly.entity_id
_entity_poly.type
_entity_poly.pdbx_seq_one_letter_code
_entity_poly.pdbx_strand_id
1 'polypeptide(L)'
;GSEMCIRDRLWVQWYQYWGNPVIATGVMSFLLHEIVYFGRSIPWMIIDAMPSMRKYKLQPNYVPTLADQWRCTRLVLLSHFTVELPQIWSFHPICEYFGMTTHEVPFPSWTKMAWQIALFFVFEDAFHYWAHRTMHFGPLYKHIHKLHHEYVAPFGLSAEYAHPLEVLVLGMGTIGGPLLLCAFTKDLHILTVYIWVILRLFQAVDAHSGYDFPISLHNWIPFWAGADHHDYHHMAFLGCYSTSFRWWDHFLGTDRGYQRVRAKQKAQKLRAEADELDKYAASLKIQRE
;
A
#
# COMPACT_ATOMS: atom_id res chain seq x y z
N GLY A 1 -15.67 39.24 10.31
CA GLY A 1 -14.83 38.04 10.50
C GLY A 1 -15.49 36.86 9.82
N SER A 2 -14.82 36.20 8.90
CA SER A 2 -15.33 34.97 8.29
C SER A 2 -15.45 33.90 9.39
N GLU A 3 -16.64 33.34 9.54
CA GLU A 3 -16.82 32.21 10.46
C GLU A 3 -15.90 31.07 10.05
N MET A 4 -15.08 30.59 11.00
CA MET A 4 -14.16 29.49 10.81
C MET A 4 -14.96 28.21 10.49
N CYS A 5 -14.61 27.50 9.45
CA CYS A 5 -15.23 26.24 9.06
C CYS A 5 -15.22 25.23 10.23
N ILE A 6 -16.23 24.37 10.33
CA ILE A 6 -16.31 23.34 11.40
C ILE A 6 -15.05 22.50 11.45
N ARG A 7 -14.53 22.11 10.29
CA ARG A 7 -13.29 21.34 10.15
C ARG A 7 -12.09 22.06 10.79
N ASP A 8 -11.92 23.33 10.49
CA ASP A 8 -10.81 24.15 11.01
C ASP A 8 -10.94 24.35 12.53
N ARG A 9 -12.19 24.50 13.03
CA ARG A 9 -12.45 24.58 14.48
C ARG A 9 -12.07 23.30 15.21
N LEU A 10 -12.44 22.14 14.68
CA LEU A 10 -12.09 20.84 15.30
C LEU A 10 -10.58 20.63 15.35
N TRP A 11 -9.87 21.04 14.29
CA TRP A 11 -8.42 20.98 14.22
C TRP A 11 -7.76 21.86 15.30
N VAL A 12 -8.16 23.10 15.39
CA VAL A 12 -7.67 24.03 16.42
C VAL A 12 -7.97 23.53 17.83
N GLN A 13 -9.20 23.03 18.08
CA GLN A 13 -9.59 22.46 19.36
C GLN A 13 -8.73 21.25 19.76
N TRP A 14 -8.36 20.39 18.81
CA TRP A 14 -7.47 19.27 19.07
C TRP A 14 -6.12 19.74 19.61
N TYR A 15 -5.48 20.69 18.94
CA TYR A 15 -4.18 21.22 19.39
C TYR A 15 -4.29 22.00 20.71
N GLN A 16 -5.37 22.73 20.91
CA GLN A 16 -5.65 23.43 22.18
C GLN A 16 -5.86 22.45 23.35
N TYR A 17 -6.57 21.35 23.11
CA TYR A 17 -6.81 20.32 24.12
C TYR A 17 -5.51 19.72 24.68
N TRP A 18 -4.59 19.40 23.80
CA TRP A 18 -3.30 18.83 24.21
C TRP A 18 -2.32 19.86 24.78
N GLY A 19 -2.45 21.13 24.44
CA GLY A 19 -1.58 22.22 24.88
C GLY A 19 -0.11 22.09 24.49
N ASN A 20 0.26 21.00 23.78
CA ASN A 20 1.59 20.74 23.26
C ASN A 20 1.45 20.17 21.83
N PRO A 21 1.95 20.89 20.80
CA PRO A 21 1.79 20.49 19.42
C PRO A 21 2.52 19.19 19.08
N VAL A 22 3.64 18.87 19.70
CA VAL A 22 4.37 17.61 19.49
C VAL A 22 3.51 16.43 19.95
N ILE A 23 2.90 16.54 21.14
CA ILE A 23 2.00 15.50 21.66
C ILE A 23 0.75 15.39 20.78
N ALA A 24 0.12 16.51 20.44
CA ALA A 24 -1.07 16.54 19.60
C ALA A 24 -0.84 15.86 18.25
N THR A 25 0.26 16.19 17.58
CA THR A 25 0.64 15.59 16.29
C THR A 25 1.03 14.12 16.44
N GLY A 26 1.82 13.77 17.45
CA GLY A 26 2.26 12.39 17.67
C GLY A 26 1.09 11.45 17.92
N VAL A 27 0.16 11.83 18.79
CA VAL A 27 -1.04 11.04 19.08
C VAL A 27 -1.92 10.93 17.83
N MET A 28 -2.19 12.04 17.14
CA MET A 28 -3.00 12.02 15.91
C MET A 28 -2.38 11.13 14.83
N SER A 29 -1.08 11.27 14.59
CA SER A 29 -0.37 10.50 13.56
C SER A 29 -0.39 9.01 13.87
N PHE A 30 -0.12 8.62 15.11
CA PHE A 30 -0.12 7.22 15.52
C PHE A 30 -1.53 6.62 15.46
N LEU A 31 -2.53 7.29 16.01
CA LEU A 31 -3.92 6.83 15.91
C LEU A 31 -4.41 6.73 14.46
N LEU A 32 -4.05 7.69 13.62
CA LEU A 32 -4.37 7.66 12.19
C LEU A 32 -3.76 6.42 11.53
N HIS A 33 -2.48 6.16 11.79
CA HIS A 33 -1.78 4.99 11.25
C HIS A 33 -2.48 3.70 11.65
N GLU A 34 -2.73 3.48 12.95
CA GLU A 34 -3.39 2.28 13.47
C GLU A 34 -4.80 2.09 12.90
N ILE A 35 -5.62 3.15 12.94
CA ILE A 35 -7.00 3.10 12.45
C ILE A 35 -7.03 2.79 10.95
N VAL A 36 -6.14 3.39 10.18
CA VAL A 36 -6.11 3.20 8.73
C VAL A 36 -5.59 1.82 8.36
N TYR A 37 -4.48 1.39 8.96
CA TYR A 37 -3.88 0.09 8.68
C TYR A 37 -4.80 -1.08 9.05
N PHE A 38 -5.26 -1.14 10.30
CA PHE A 38 -6.16 -2.21 10.73
C PHE A 38 -7.55 -2.06 10.11
N GLY A 39 -8.07 -0.84 10.01
CA GLY A 39 -9.36 -0.56 9.39
C GLY A 39 -9.41 -0.99 7.93
N ARG A 40 -8.31 -0.83 7.17
CA ARG A 40 -8.22 -1.33 5.79
C ARG A 40 -8.00 -2.84 5.72
N SER A 41 -7.31 -3.43 6.69
CA SER A 41 -7.07 -4.87 6.74
C SER A 41 -8.33 -5.69 7.08
N ILE A 42 -9.23 -5.16 7.92
CA ILE A 42 -10.47 -5.85 8.32
C ILE A 42 -11.35 -6.29 7.12
N PRO A 43 -11.65 -5.45 6.12
CA PRO A 43 -12.38 -5.89 4.93
C PRO A 43 -11.75 -7.10 4.24
N TRP A 44 -10.42 -7.16 4.14
CA TRP A 44 -9.73 -8.28 3.53
C TRP A 44 -9.80 -9.53 4.37
N MET A 45 -9.73 -9.42 5.70
CA MET A 45 -9.96 -10.55 6.62
C MET A 45 -11.38 -11.12 6.47
N ILE A 46 -12.38 -10.25 6.32
CA ILE A 46 -13.78 -10.67 6.07
C ILE A 46 -13.89 -11.39 4.71
N ILE A 47 -13.26 -10.85 3.67
CA ILE A 47 -13.24 -11.45 2.32
C ILE A 47 -12.56 -12.82 2.35
N ASP A 48 -11.44 -12.99 3.07
CA ASP A 48 -10.76 -14.27 3.25
C ASP A 48 -11.65 -15.33 3.92
N ALA A 49 -12.53 -14.91 4.83
CA ALA A 49 -13.49 -15.80 5.48
C ALA A 49 -14.66 -16.20 4.57
N MET A 50 -14.86 -15.55 3.40
CA MET A 50 -15.99 -15.78 2.50
C MET A 50 -15.64 -16.76 1.37
N PRO A 51 -16.14 -18.01 1.37
CA PRO A 51 -15.84 -19.00 0.31
C PRO A 51 -16.20 -18.53 -1.10
N SER A 52 -17.26 -17.71 -1.23
CA SER A 52 -17.72 -17.15 -2.51
C SER A 52 -16.71 -16.20 -3.16
N MET A 53 -15.78 -15.63 -2.39
CA MET A 53 -14.76 -14.69 -2.87
C MET A 53 -13.50 -15.41 -3.36
N ARG A 54 -13.33 -16.71 -3.06
CA ARG A 54 -12.14 -17.50 -3.48
C ARG A 54 -11.89 -17.51 -4.99
N LYS A 55 -12.94 -17.33 -5.80
CA LYS A 55 -12.81 -17.25 -7.27
C LYS A 55 -11.98 -16.04 -7.74
N TYR A 56 -11.81 -15.04 -6.90
CA TYR A 56 -10.99 -13.86 -7.17
C TYR A 56 -9.61 -13.93 -6.50
N LYS A 57 -9.32 -14.99 -5.73
CA LYS A 57 -8.04 -15.14 -5.04
C LYS A 57 -6.96 -15.56 -6.01
N LEU A 58 -5.81 -14.87 -5.96
CA LEU A 58 -4.66 -15.08 -6.86
C LEU A 58 -4.02 -16.45 -6.64
N GLN A 59 -3.89 -16.85 -5.37
CA GLN A 59 -3.44 -18.19 -4.97
C GLN A 59 -4.56 -18.93 -4.23
N PRO A 60 -5.48 -19.63 -4.94
CA PRO A 60 -6.72 -20.15 -4.37
C PRO A 60 -6.56 -21.16 -3.23
N ASN A 61 -5.42 -21.85 -3.20
CA ASN A 61 -5.10 -22.88 -2.20
C ASN A 61 -4.55 -22.31 -0.89
N TYR A 62 -4.27 -21.01 -0.85
CA TYR A 62 -3.69 -20.33 0.31
C TYR A 62 -4.67 -19.33 0.89
N VAL A 63 -5.30 -19.70 1.98
CA VAL A 63 -6.12 -18.81 2.80
C VAL A 63 -5.45 -18.69 4.16
N PRO A 64 -5.15 -17.46 4.64
CA PRO A 64 -4.50 -17.30 5.93
C PRO A 64 -5.38 -17.87 7.05
N THR A 65 -4.79 -18.69 7.92
CA THR A 65 -5.49 -19.19 9.10
C THR A 65 -5.60 -18.10 10.17
N LEU A 66 -6.48 -18.28 11.14
CA LEU A 66 -6.54 -17.37 12.29
C LEU A 66 -5.21 -17.33 13.06
N ALA A 67 -4.47 -18.45 13.08
CA ALA A 67 -3.14 -18.49 13.69
C ALA A 67 -2.12 -17.65 12.90
N ASP A 68 -2.15 -17.68 11.57
CA ASP A 68 -1.29 -16.84 10.73
C ASP A 68 -1.62 -15.36 10.92
N GLN A 69 -2.89 -15.00 10.90
CA GLN A 69 -3.34 -13.62 11.11
C GLN A 69 -2.93 -13.11 12.50
N TRP A 70 -3.08 -13.93 13.54
CA TRP A 70 -2.68 -13.56 14.89
C TRP A 70 -1.16 -13.43 15.04
N ARG A 71 -0.39 -14.35 14.45
CA ARG A 71 1.08 -14.27 14.41
C ARG A 71 1.53 -13.00 13.70
N CYS A 72 0.95 -12.69 12.56
CA CYS A 72 1.21 -11.47 11.79
C CYS A 72 0.89 -10.23 12.64
N THR A 73 -0.33 -10.15 13.19
CA THR A 73 -0.77 -9.02 14.02
C THR A 73 0.17 -8.75 15.20
N ARG A 74 0.63 -9.80 15.89
CA ARG A 74 1.55 -9.62 17.03
C ARG A 74 2.89 -9.00 16.62
N LEU A 75 3.48 -9.44 15.50
CA LEU A 75 4.74 -8.89 15.02
C LEU A 75 4.56 -7.45 14.53
N VAL A 76 3.49 -7.19 13.79
CA VAL A 76 3.15 -5.85 13.31
C VAL A 76 2.95 -4.90 14.48
N LEU A 77 2.13 -5.24 15.48
CA LEU A 77 1.97 -4.42 16.68
C LEU A 77 3.30 -4.18 17.42
N LEU A 78 4.14 -5.21 17.53
CA LEU A 78 5.47 -5.04 18.10
C LEU A 78 6.28 -4.00 17.32
N SER A 79 6.27 -4.06 15.98
CA SER A 79 6.93 -3.08 15.12
C SER A 79 6.35 -1.69 15.30
N HIS A 80 5.02 -1.55 15.28
CA HIS A 80 4.33 -0.25 15.45
C HIS A 80 4.74 0.45 16.77
N PHE A 81 4.80 -0.29 17.88
CA PHE A 81 5.17 0.31 19.16
C PHE A 81 6.67 0.50 19.36
N THR A 82 7.53 -0.33 18.77
CA THR A 82 8.98 -0.29 19.04
C THR A 82 9.77 0.46 17.97
N VAL A 83 9.28 0.50 16.74
CA VAL A 83 9.96 1.10 15.59
C VAL A 83 9.22 2.33 15.08
N GLU A 84 7.94 2.20 14.77
CA GLU A 84 7.19 3.25 14.11
C GLU A 84 6.74 4.35 15.07
N LEU A 85 6.28 4.00 16.26
CA LEU A 85 5.88 5.01 17.27
C LEU A 85 7.00 6.01 17.58
N PRO A 86 8.28 5.61 17.82
CA PRO A 86 9.38 6.56 17.98
C PRO A 86 9.60 7.45 16.74
N GLN A 87 9.46 6.91 15.53
CA GLN A 87 9.57 7.70 14.29
C GLN A 87 8.42 8.70 14.16
N ILE A 88 7.19 8.26 14.36
CA ILE A 88 5.98 9.08 14.33
C ILE A 88 6.06 10.19 15.38
N TRP A 89 6.58 9.87 16.57
CA TRP A 89 6.73 10.86 17.65
C TRP A 89 7.76 11.95 17.31
N SER A 90 8.81 11.60 16.58
CA SER A 90 9.81 12.56 16.13
C SER A 90 9.36 13.40 14.92
N PHE A 91 8.22 13.07 14.31
CA PHE A 91 7.78 13.66 13.04
C PHE A 91 7.47 15.15 13.15
N HIS A 92 6.79 15.59 14.22
CA HIS A 92 6.45 17.00 14.39
C HIS A 92 7.68 17.94 14.46
N PRO A 93 8.69 17.67 15.30
CA PRO A 93 9.91 18.47 15.30
C PRO A 93 10.65 18.49 13.96
N ILE A 94 10.63 17.35 13.25
CA ILE A 94 11.21 17.26 11.90
C ILE A 94 10.42 18.13 10.92
N CYS A 95 9.09 18.08 10.96
CA CYS A 95 8.22 18.93 10.15
C CYS A 95 8.51 20.42 10.37
N GLU A 96 8.58 20.84 11.61
CA GLU A 96 8.89 22.23 11.98
C GLU A 96 10.28 22.65 11.47
N TYR A 97 11.30 21.81 11.65
CA TYR A 97 12.66 22.07 11.15
C TYR A 97 12.68 22.32 9.63
N PHE A 98 11.90 21.56 8.85
CA PHE A 98 11.78 21.77 7.41
C PHE A 98 10.84 22.93 7.04
N GLY A 99 10.13 23.53 8.00
CA GLY A 99 9.20 24.64 7.80
C GLY A 99 7.81 24.20 7.30
N MET A 100 7.38 23.00 7.67
CA MET A 100 6.03 22.52 7.42
C MET A 100 5.03 23.17 8.37
N THR A 101 3.89 23.62 7.86
CA THR A 101 2.75 24.06 8.69
C THR A 101 2.06 22.84 9.31
N THR A 102 1.85 22.88 10.61
CA THR A 102 1.34 21.70 11.34
C THR A 102 -0.03 21.94 11.98
N HIS A 103 -0.19 23.02 12.72
CA HIS A 103 -1.42 23.31 13.47
C HIS A 103 -2.17 24.56 12.99
N GLU A 104 -1.61 25.27 12.04
CA GLU A 104 -2.17 26.50 11.48
C GLU A 104 -3.36 26.22 10.56
N VAL A 105 -4.26 27.19 10.47
CA VAL A 105 -5.38 27.24 9.54
C VAL A 105 -5.37 28.59 8.81
N PRO A 106 -5.93 28.69 7.60
CA PRO A 106 -6.77 27.73 6.90
C PRO A 106 -5.99 26.61 6.23
N PHE A 107 -6.67 25.47 6.02
CA PHE A 107 -6.07 24.35 5.28
C PHE A 107 -5.80 24.68 3.82
N PRO A 108 -4.82 24.00 3.19
CA PRO A 108 -4.57 24.13 1.76
C PRO A 108 -5.79 23.75 0.92
N SER A 109 -5.88 24.30 -0.30
CA SER A 109 -6.90 23.89 -1.26
C SER A 109 -6.74 22.42 -1.67
N TRP A 110 -7.84 21.78 -2.03
CA TRP A 110 -7.84 20.39 -2.52
C TRP A 110 -6.94 20.20 -3.74
N THR A 111 -6.94 21.17 -4.66
CA THR A 111 -6.07 21.15 -5.85
C THR A 111 -4.61 21.14 -5.48
N LYS A 112 -4.21 21.99 -4.49
CA LYS A 112 -2.84 22.04 -3.99
C LYS A 112 -2.44 20.69 -3.36
N MET A 113 -3.27 20.15 -2.48
CA MET A 113 -3.01 18.85 -1.86
C MET A 113 -2.90 17.73 -2.91
N ALA A 114 -3.77 17.73 -3.93
CA ALA A 114 -3.79 16.70 -4.96
C ALA A 114 -2.49 16.64 -5.77
N TRP A 115 -1.96 17.77 -6.24
CA TRP A 115 -0.70 17.75 -7.00
C TRP A 115 0.51 17.42 -6.12
N GLN A 116 0.52 17.86 -4.85
CA GLN A 116 1.57 17.49 -3.90
C GLN A 116 1.59 15.98 -3.66
N ILE A 117 0.41 15.39 -3.43
CA ILE A 117 0.26 13.94 -3.26
C ILE A 117 0.68 13.18 -4.53
N ALA A 118 0.34 13.68 -5.72
CA ALA A 118 0.79 13.07 -6.96
C ALA A 118 2.33 13.04 -7.08
N LEU A 119 3.03 14.11 -6.66
CA LEU A 119 4.49 14.12 -6.58
C LEU A 119 5.01 13.11 -5.55
N PHE A 120 4.34 12.96 -4.41
CA PHE A 120 4.75 12.00 -3.38
C PHE A 120 4.65 10.57 -3.88
N PHE A 121 3.60 10.23 -4.64
CA PHE A 121 3.49 8.92 -5.30
C PHE A 121 4.66 8.66 -6.25
N VAL A 122 5.03 9.63 -7.07
CA VAL A 122 6.16 9.49 -8.01
C VAL A 122 7.49 9.31 -7.30
N PHE A 123 7.73 10.12 -6.26
CA PHE A 123 8.97 10.04 -5.48
C PHE A 123 9.07 8.72 -4.72
N GLU A 124 7.99 8.36 -4.01
CA GLU A 124 7.95 7.16 -3.19
C GLU A 124 8.10 5.91 -4.04
N ASP A 125 7.41 5.82 -5.18
CA ASP A 125 7.51 4.69 -6.09
C ASP A 125 8.94 4.50 -6.63
N ALA A 126 9.62 5.60 -6.99
CA ALA A 126 11.02 5.55 -7.38
C ALA A 126 11.93 5.07 -6.23
N PHE A 127 11.76 5.67 -5.04
CA PHE A 127 12.54 5.28 -3.86
C PHE A 127 12.28 3.82 -3.48
N HIS A 128 11.02 3.43 -3.42
CA HIS A 128 10.62 2.08 -3.05
C HIS A 128 11.16 1.04 -4.03
N TYR A 129 11.04 1.26 -5.33
CA TYR A 129 11.58 0.35 -6.35
C TYR A 129 13.07 0.05 -6.10
N TRP A 130 13.89 1.09 -5.93
CA TRP A 130 15.32 0.92 -5.75
C TRP A 130 15.69 0.32 -4.39
N ALA A 131 15.03 0.75 -3.32
CA ALA A 131 15.23 0.20 -1.97
C ALA A 131 14.83 -1.29 -1.92
N HIS A 132 13.65 -1.62 -2.41
CA HIS A 132 13.12 -2.98 -2.44
C HIS A 132 13.98 -3.91 -3.31
N ARG A 133 14.34 -3.49 -4.51
CA ARG A 133 15.28 -4.22 -5.37
C ARG A 133 16.62 -4.45 -4.69
N THR A 134 17.13 -3.48 -3.95
CA THR A 134 18.38 -3.61 -3.18
C THR A 134 18.22 -4.61 -2.03
N MET A 135 17.08 -4.66 -1.37
CA MET A 135 16.80 -5.64 -0.31
C MET A 135 16.76 -7.09 -0.83
N HIS A 136 16.53 -7.29 -2.13
CA HIS A 136 16.67 -8.62 -2.76
C HIS A 136 18.11 -9.02 -3.07
N PHE A 137 19.10 -8.17 -2.81
CA PHE A 137 20.50 -8.56 -2.89
C PHE A 137 20.87 -9.54 -1.75
N GLY A 138 21.53 -10.64 -2.09
CA GLY A 138 21.77 -11.83 -1.27
C GLY A 138 21.85 -11.65 0.26
N PRO A 139 22.84 -10.91 0.84
CA PRO A 139 22.93 -10.73 2.29
C PRO A 139 21.74 -9.95 2.87
N LEU A 140 21.28 -8.89 2.20
CA LEU A 140 20.14 -8.08 2.66
C LEU A 140 18.85 -8.88 2.63
N TYR A 141 18.63 -9.65 1.57
CA TYR A 141 17.50 -10.56 1.51
C TYR A 141 17.51 -11.55 2.67
N LYS A 142 18.62 -12.25 2.85
CA LYS A 142 18.74 -13.31 3.86
C LYS A 142 18.47 -12.81 5.28
N HIS A 143 18.95 -11.63 5.64
CA HIS A 143 18.93 -11.14 7.02
C HIS A 143 17.82 -10.14 7.32
N ILE A 144 17.26 -9.50 6.30
CA ILE A 144 16.24 -8.43 6.44
C ILE A 144 14.95 -8.84 5.74
N HIS A 145 14.96 -8.86 4.42
CA HIS A 145 13.74 -8.91 3.59
C HIS A 145 13.07 -10.29 3.55
N LYS A 146 13.80 -11.36 3.87
CA LYS A 146 13.23 -12.72 3.93
C LYS A 146 12.07 -12.85 4.91
N LEU A 147 12.05 -12.06 5.98
CA LEU A 147 10.95 -12.05 6.93
C LEU A 147 9.65 -11.62 6.27
N HIS A 148 9.69 -10.55 5.45
CA HIS A 148 8.53 -10.09 4.68
C HIS A 148 8.01 -11.17 3.73
N HIS A 149 8.90 -11.92 3.09
CA HIS A 149 8.56 -13.03 2.20
C HIS A 149 8.19 -14.35 2.90
N GLU A 150 8.04 -14.37 4.22
CA GLU A 150 7.58 -15.58 4.93
C GLU A 150 6.17 -15.99 4.47
N TYR A 151 5.33 -15.02 4.14
CA TYR A 151 4.04 -15.24 3.53
C TYR A 151 4.14 -15.19 2.00
N VAL A 152 4.36 -16.38 1.38
CA VAL A 152 4.43 -16.52 -0.09
C VAL A 152 3.11 -16.15 -0.78
N ALA A 153 1.99 -16.35 -0.11
CA ALA A 153 0.69 -15.83 -0.48
C ALA A 153 0.31 -14.74 0.52
N PRO A 154 0.58 -13.46 0.18
CA PRO A 154 0.33 -12.36 1.10
C PRO A 154 -1.16 -12.16 1.36
N PHE A 155 -1.48 -11.50 2.46
CA PHE A 155 -2.83 -11.09 2.86
C PHE A 155 -2.76 -9.71 3.52
N GLY A 156 -3.83 -8.96 3.53
CA GLY A 156 -3.83 -7.53 3.87
C GLY A 156 -3.00 -7.15 5.10
N LEU A 157 -3.11 -7.90 6.21
CA LEU A 157 -2.30 -7.69 7.42
C LEU A 157 -0.80 -7.91 7.21
N SER A 158 -0.37 -8.63 6.18
CA SER A 158 1.06 -8.89 5.97
C SER A 158 1.81 -7.71 5.33
N ALA A 159 1.12 -6.61 5.01
CA ALA A 159 1.71 -5.45 4.36
C ALA A 159 2.87 -4.82 5.18
N GLU A 160 2.78 -4.84 6.50
CA GLU A 160 3.81 -4.31 7.41
C GLU A 160 4.50 -5.42 8.24
N TYR A 161 4.30 -6.69 7.84
CA TYR A 161 5.03 -7.81 8.41
C TYR A 161 6.46 -7.83 7.84
N ALA A 162 7.36 -7.08 8.47
CA ALA A 162 8.70 -6.86 7.97
C ALA A 162 9.74 -6.71 9.09
N HIS A 163 11.01 -6.79 8.71
CA HIS A 163 12.11 -6.56 9.63
C HIS A 163 12.20 -5.06 9.99
N PRO A 164 12.55 -4.69 11.25
CA PRO A 164 12.63 -3.30 11.69
C PRO A 164 13.47 -2.38 10.77
N LEU A 165 14.58 -2.85 10.26
CA LEU A 165 15.41 -2.10 9.30
C LEU A 165 14.71 -1.87 7.96
N GLU A 166 13.91 -2.81 7.52
CA GLU A 166 13.09 -2.65 6.30
C GLU A 166 12.02 -1.58 6.51
N VAL A 167 11.29 -1.65 7.64
CA VAL A 167 10.30 -0.64 8.02
C VAL A 167 10.91 0.75 8.06
N LEU A 168 12.11 0.89 8.67
CA LEU A 168 12.84 2.15 8.71
C LEU A 168 13.18 2.69 7.31
N VAL A 169 13.75 1.84 6.45
CA VAL A 169 14.18 2.25 5.11
C VAL A 169 12.99 2.59 4.23
N LEU A 170 11.95 1.75 4.20
CA LEU A 170 10.78 2.01 3.37
C LEU A 170 9.96 3.20 3.89
N GLY A 171 9.87 3.37 5.22
CA GLY A 171 9.28 4.55 5.84
C GLY A 171 9.95 5.87 5.42
N MET A 172 11.27 5.88 5.22
CA MET A 172 11.97 7.05 4.65
C MET A 172 11.47 7.41 3.25
N GLY A 173 11.08 6.45 2.43
CA GLY A 173 10.45 6.71 1.12
C GLY A 173 9.12 7.43 1.27
N THR A 174 8.30 6.99 2.21
CA THR A 174 6.96 7.55 2.44
C THR A 174 7.03 9.01 2.91
N ILE A 175 7.93 9.34 3.84
CA ILE A 175 8.03 10.70 4.40
C ILE A 175 9.05 11.57 3.67
N GLY A 176 10.01 10.99 2.96
CA GLY A 176 11.10 11.71 2.29
C GLY A 176 10.60 12.67 1.22
N GLY A 177 9.66 12.26 0.38
CA GLY A 177 9.06 13.13 -0.64
C GLY A 177 8.41 14.39 -0.04
N PRO A 178 7.50 14.27 0.94
CA PRO A 178 6.97 15.39 1.70
C PRO A 178 8.02 16.31 2.30
N LEU A 179 9.03 15.75 2.98
CA LEU A 179 10.08 16.53 3.61
C LEU A 179 10.95 17.28 2.57
N LEU A 180 11.31 16.63 1.47
CA LEU A 180 12.05 17.27 0.39
C LEU A 180 11.26 18.41 -0.25
N LEU A 181 9.98 18.17 -0.58
CA LEU A 181 9.13 19.23 -1.10
C LEU A 181 9.09 20.43 -0.14
N CYS A 182 8.89 20.16 1.15
CA CYS A 182 8.86 21.20 2.16
C CYS A 182 10.19 21.93 2.30
N ALA A 183 11.31 21.22 2.28
CA ALA A 183 12.64 21.80 2.36
C ALA A 183 12.92 22.83 1.26
N PHE A 184 12.43 22.54 0.03
CA PHE A 184 12.62 23.43 -1.13
C PHE A 184 11.59 24.54 -1.22
N THR A 185 10.32 24.27 -0.88
CA THR A 185 9.22 25.21 -1.13
C THR A 185 8.76 25.96 0.11
N LYS A 186 8.98 25.42 1.31
CA LYS A 186 8.41 25.89 2.57
C LYS A 186 6.88 26.00 2.52
N ASP A 187 6.24 25.20 1.67
CA ASP A 187 4.82 25.30 1.36
C ASP A 187 4.15 23.93 1.40
N LEU A 188 4.12 23.33 2.57
CA LEU A 188 3.45 22.06 2.83
C LEU A 188 2.74 22.12 4.19
N HIS A 189 1.53 21.58 4.24
CA HIS A 189 0.75 21.42 5.46
C HIS A 189 0.66 19.94 5.85
N ILE A 190 0.73 19.63 7.14
CA ILE A 190 0.70 18.25 7.66
C ILE A 190 -0.56 17.47 7.24
N LEU A 191 -1.69 18.14 7.05
CA LEU A 191 -2.91 17.52 6.55
C LEU A 191 -2.71 16.84 5.18
N THR A 192 -1.90 17.46 4.29
CA THR A 192 -1.55 16.85 3.00
C THR A 192 -0.77 15.56 3.22
N VAL A 193 0.14 15.54 4.19
CA VAL A 193 0.92 14.35 4.54
C VAL A 193 0.02 13.27 5.13
N TYR A 194 -0.94 13.62 5.97
CA TYR A 194 -1.90 12.65 6.51
C TYR A 194 -2.74 11.99 5.41
N ILE A 195 -3.26 12.77 4.47
CA ILE A 195 -4.01 12.23 3.33
C ILE A 195 -3.10 11.32 2.48
N TRP A 196 -1.87 11.73 2.25
CA TRP A 196 -0.86 10.93 1.56
C TRP A 196 -0.62 9.58 2.26
N VAL A 197 -0.38 9.59 3.57
CA VAL A 197 -0.14 8.36 4.36
C VAL A 197 -1.36 7.44 4.32
N ILE A 198 -2.58 7.97 4.42
CA ILE A 198 -3.81 7.18 4.29
C ILE A 198 -3.85 6.46 2.93
N LEU A 199 -3.61 7.19 1.84
CA LEU A 199 -3.63 6.62 0.48
C LEU A 199 -2.54 5.58 0.29
N ARG A 200 -1.35 5.82 0.86
CA ARG A 200 -0.22 4.90 0.78
C ARG A 200 -0.46 3.62 1.57
N LEU A 201 -1.03 3.70 2.76
CA LEU A 201 -1.41 2.54 3.57
C LEU A 201 -2.51 1.72 2.88
N PHE A 202 -3.52 2.37 2.32
CA PHE A 202 -4.55 1.68 1.52
C PHE A 202 -3.93 0.91 0.37
N GLN A 203 -3.03 1.56 -0.38
CA GLN A 203 -2.36 0.92 -1.50
C GLN A 203 -1.49 -0.26 -1.05
N ALA A 204 -0.74 -0.13 0.06
CA ALA A 204 0.10 -1.19 0.59
C ALA A 204 -0.72 -2.41 1.04
N VAL A 205 -1.78 -2.19 1.82
CA VAL A 205 -2.69 -3.27 2.28
C VAL A 205 -3.40 -3.93 1.11
N ASP A 206 -3.87 -3.16 0.13
CA ASP A 206 -4.55 -3.69 -1.06
C ASP A 206 -3.60 -4.50 -1.96
N ALA A 207 -2.36 -4.06 -2.12
CA ALA A 207 -1.33 -4.80 -2.86
C ALA A 207 -1.04 -6.17 -2.23
N HIS A 208 -1.14 -6.29 -0.91
CA HIS A 208 -0.96 -7.54 -0.18
C HIS A 208 -2.25 -8.36 -0.01
N SER A 209 -3.39 -7.89 -0.51
CA SER A 209 -4.68 -8.57 -0.27
C SER A 209 -4.75 -10.00 -0.79
N GLY A 210 -4.00 -10.33 -1.84
CA GLY A 210 -4.04 -11.63 -2.52
C GLY A 210 -5.30 -11.82 -3.38
N TYR A 211 -6.01 -10.74 -3.73
CA TYR A 211 -7.23 -10.76 -4.55
C TYR A 211 -7.13 -9.86 -5.79
N ASP A 212 -7.65 -10.36 -6.91
CA ASP A 212 -7.81 -9.62 -8.15
C ASP A 212 -9.30 -9.55 -8.54
N PHE A 213 -9.94 -8.45 -8.15
CA PHE A 213 -11.33 -8.17 -8.53
C PHE A 213 -11.40 -7.43 -9.87
N PRO A 214 -12.51 -7.59 -10.63
CA PRO A 214 -12.73 -6.79 -11.86
C PRO A 214 -12.70 -5.28 -11.62
N ILE A 215 -13.01 -4.83 -10.41
CA ILE A 215 -12.99 -3.42 -9.99
C ILE A 215 -11.65 -2.97 -9.42
N SER A 216 -10.63 -3.83 -9.35
CA SER A 216 -9.30 -3.47 -8.87
C SER A 216 -8.67 -2.39 -9.75
N LEU A 217 -8.02 -1.39 -9.12
CA LEU A 217 -7.52 -0.19 -9.80
C LEU A 217 -6.59 -0.49 -10.97
N HIS A 218 -5.77 -1.53 -10.89
CA HIS A 218 -4.86 -1.92 -11.97
C HIS A 218 -5.57 -2.38 -13.26
N ASN A 219 -6.87 -2.69 -13.19
CA ASN A 219 -7.69 -2.98 -14.37
C ASN A 219 -8.19 -1.72 -15.09
N TRP A 220 -8.10 -0.55 -14.43
CA TRP A 220 -8.64 0.72 -14.92
C TRP A 220 -7.58 1.79 -15.13
N ILE A 221 -6.55 1.81 -14.26
CA ILE A 221 -5.48 2.81 -14.29
C ILE A 221 -4.24 2.16 -14.92
N PRO A 222 -3.80 2.64 -16.11
CA PRO A 222 -2.58 2.15 -16.75
C PRO A 222 -1.38 2.26 -15.80
N PHE A 223 -0.53 1.25 -15.83
CA PHE A 223 0.68 1.14 -14.99
C PHE A 223 0.46 1.06 -13.48
N TRP A 224 -0.77 1.11 -12.98
CA TRP A 224 -1.01 0.89 -11.55
C TRP A 224 -0.59 -0.53 -11.15
N ALA A 225 0.23 -0.66 -10.11
CA ALA A 225 0.59 -1.95 -9.54
C ALA A 225 -0.54 -2.44 -8.64
N GLY A 226 -1.08 -3.62 -8.95
CA GLY A 226 -2.13 -4.25 -8.16
C GLY A 226 -1.63 -5.41 -7.32
N ALA A 227 -2.57 -6.04 -6.63
CA ALA A 227 -2.27 -7.24 -5.86
C ALA A 227 -1.70 -8.37 -6.72
N ASP A 228 -2.10 -8.49 -7.99
CA ASP A 228 -1.60 -9.49 -8.93
C ASP A 228 -0.10 -9.35 -9.22
N HIS A 229 0.40 -8.11 -9.30
CA HIS A 229 1.80 -7.80 -9.51
C HIS A 229 2.64 -8.11 -8.26
N HIS A 230 2.12 -7.74 -7.09
CA HIS A 230 2.80 -7.94 -5.82
C HIS A 230 2.72 -9.38 -5.30
N ASP A 231 1.59 -10.08 -5.51
CA ASP A 231 1.45 -11.51 -5.23
C ASP A 231 2.43 -12.34 -6.06
N TYR A 232 2.58 -12.00 -7.36
CA TYR A 232 3.62 -12.62 -8.20
C TYR A 232 5.03 -12.42 -7.62
N HIS A 233 5.33 -11.22 -7.11
CA HIS A 233 6.60 -10.92 -6.46
C HIS A 233 6.85 -11.82 -5.24
N HIS A 234 5.87 -11.95 -4.34
CA HIS A 234 5.94 -12.85 -3.19
C HIS A 234 6.10 -14.32 -3.58
N MET A 235 5.43 -14.75 -4.66
CA MET A 235 5.52 -16.12 -5.16
C MET A 235 6.86 -16.42 -5.84
N ALA A 236 7.38 -15.48 -6.61
CA ALA A 236 8.58 -15.69 -7.43
C ALA A 236 9.89 -15.28 -6.74
N PHE A 237 9.82 -14.43 -5.70
CA PHE A 237 10.95 -13.84 -4.98
C PHE A 237 11.88 -12.97 -5.84
N LEU A 238 11.62 -12.82 -7.11
CA LEU A 238 12.44 -12.07 -8.07
C LEU A 238 11.56 -11.29 -9.04
N GLY A 239 11.90 -10.00 -9.23
CA GLY A 239 11.16 -9.09 -10.12
C GLY A 239 9.94 -8.49 -9.46
N CYS A 240 9.26 -7.57 -10.17
CA CYS A 240 8.08 -6.85 -9.67
C CYS A 240 8.34 -6.12 -8.36
N TYR A 241 9.39 -5.29 -8.34
CA TYR A 241 9.83 -4.57 -7.14
C TYR A 241 9.05 -3.27 -6.86
N SER A 242 8.32 -2.75 -7.85
CA SER A 242 7.50 -1.55 -7.70
C SER A 242 6.25 -1.82 -6.86
N THR A 243 5.73 -0.78 -6.22
CA THR A 243 4.52 -0.89 -5.37
C THR A 243 3.34 -0.10 -5.89
N SER A 244 3.52 1.13 -6.30
CA SER A 244 2.43 1.99 -6.77
C SER A 244 2.26 1.92 -8.27
N PHE A 245 3.36 1.99 -9.02
CA PHE A 245 3.34 1.96 -10.48
C PHE A 245 4.29 0.90 -11.03
N ARG A 246 3.86 0.19 -12.09
CA ARG A 246 4.66 -0.86 -12.74
C ARG A 246 5.71 -0.32 -13.71
N TRP A 247 5.84 0.97 -13.90
CA TRP A 247 6.72 1.56 -14.91
C TRP A 247 8.19 1.25 -14.71
N TRP A 248 8.71 1.27 -13.47
CA TRP A 248 10.11 0.92 -13.19
C TRP A 248 10.41 -0.53 -13.58
N ASP A 249 9.52 -1.46 -13.19
CA ASP A 249 9.67 -2.86 -13.55
C ASP A 249 9.60 -3.06 -15.06
N HIS A 250 8.69 -2.35 -15.72
CA HIS A 250 8.55 -2.41 -17.17
C HIS A 250 9.79 -1.87 -17.90
N PHE A 251 10.26 -0.66 -17.58
CA PHE A 251 11.42 -0.04 -18.24
C PHE A 251 12.73 -0.77 -17.96
N LEU A 252 12.90 -1.34 -16.77
CA LEU A 252 14.10 -2.08 -16.37
C LEU A 252 13.98 -3.59 -16.63
N GLY A 253 12.84 -4.05 -17.14
CA GLY A 253 12.60 -5.44 -17.53
C GLY A 253 12.54 -6.43 -16.38
N THR A 254 12.25 -5.94 -15.16
CA THR A 254 12.13 -6.78 -13.96
C THR A 254 10.75 -7.41 -13.82
N ASP A 255 9.77 -7.07 -14.67
CA ASP A 255 8.44 -7.68 -14.74
C ASP A 255 8.32 -8.81 -15.80
N ARG A 256 9.39 -9.18 -16.50
CA ARG A 256 9.32 -10.16 -17.61
C ARG A 256 8.73 -11.50 -17.18
N GLY A 257 9.01 -11.97 -15.99
CA GLY A 257 8.45 -13.20 -15.44
C GLY A 257 6.94 -13.10 -15.25
N TYR A 258 6.49 -12.02 -14.63
CA TYR A 258 5.08 -11.70 -14.45
C TYR A 258 4.34 -11.61 -15.78
N GLN A 259 4.88 -10.90 -16.77
CA GLN A 259 4.28 -10.77 -18.10
C GLN A 259 4.09 -12.13 -18.78
N ARG A 260 5.06 -13.04 -18.66
CA ARG A 260 4.96 -14.41 -19.19
C ARG A 260 3.82 -15.19 -18.51
N VAL A 261 3.71 -15.09 -17.18
CA VAL A 261 2.64 -15.78 -16.44
C VAL A 261 1.27 -15.21 -16.83
N ARG A 262 1.11 -13.91 -16.90
CA ARG A 262 -0.14 -13.25 -17.33
C ARG A 262 -0.52 -13.62 -18.76
N ALA A 263 0.44 -13.65 -19.69
CA ALA A 263 0.19 -14.08 -21.08
C ALA A 263 -0.29 -15.54 -21.14
N LYS A 264 0.34 -16.44 -20.36
CA LYS A 264 -0.08 -17.84 -20.28
C LYS A 264 -1.49 -17.99 -19.72
N GLN A 265 -1.81 -17.29 -18.63
CA GLN A 265 -3.15 -17.31 -18.01
C GLN A 265 -4.22 -16.80 -19.01
N LYS A 266 -3.93 -15.69 -19.71
CA LYS A 266 -4.82 -15.14 -20.73
C LYS A 266 -5.06 -16.15 -21.89
N ALA A 267 -4.00 -16.79 -22.37
CA ALA A 267 -4.11 -17.79 -23.41
C ALA A 267 -4.93 -19.02 -22.97
N GLN A 268 -4.76 -19.46 -21.71
CA GLN A 268 -5.56 -20.55 -21.14
C GLN A 268 -7.04 -20.17 -21.04
N LYS A 269 -7.34 -18.96 -20.57
CA LYS A 269 -8.72 -18.46 -20.48
C LYS A 269 -9.40 -18.42 -21.85
N LEU A 270 -8.72 -17.85 -22.85
CA LEU A 270 -9.25 -17.79 -24.23
C LEU A 270 -9.50 -19.18 -24.84
N ARG A 271 -8.63 -20.16 -24.55
CA ARG A 271 -8.86 -21.55 -24.97
C ARG A 271 -10.10 -22.16 -24.31
N ALA A 272 -10.24 -21.98 -22.98
CA ALA A 272 -11.41 -22.48 -22.26
C ALA A 272 -12.72 -21.86 -22.77
N GLU A 273 -12.73 -20.56 -23.06
CA GLU A 273 -13.88 -19.86 -23.64
C GLU A 273 -14.21 -20.39 -25.07
N ALA A 274 -13.19 -20.66 -25.89
CA ALA A 274 -13.37 -21.25 -27.22
C ALA A 274 -13.96 -22.66 -27.13
N ASP A 275 -13.43 -23.50 -26.23
CA ASP A 275 -13.94 -24.87 -26.01
C ASP A 275 -15.41 -24.88 -25.53
N GLU A 276 -15.80 -23.91 -24.69
CA GLU A 276 -17.21 -23.76 -24.27
C GLU A 276 -18.11 -23.34 -25.42
N LEU A 277 -17.66 -22.42 -26.27
CA LEU A 277 -18.41 -21.99 -27.46
C LEU A 277 -18.59 -23.15 -28.45
N ASP A 278 -17.55 -23.96 -28.66
CA ASP A 278 -17.62 -25.13 -29.53
C ASP A 278 -18.61 -26.18 -29.01
N LYS A 279 -18.60 -26.45 -27.70
CA LYS A 279 -19.58 -27.33 -27.04
C LYS A 279 -21.01 -26.81 -27.20
N TYR A 280 -21.20 -25.51 -27.01
CA TYR A 280 -22.51 -24.88 -27.19
C TYR A 280 -22.97 -24.98 -28.66
N ALA A 281 -22.10 -24.69 -29.62
CA ALA A 281 -22.40 -24.81 -31.04
C ALA A 281 -22.75 -26.26 -31.44
N ALA A 282 -22.05 -27.26 -30.90
CA ALA A 282 -22.36 -28.66 -31.11
C ALA A 282 -23.76 -29.02 -30.54
N SER A 283 -24.11 -28.54 -29.37
CA SER A 283 -25.41 -28.77 -28.73
C SER A 283 -26.58 -28.22 -29.57
N LEU A 284 -26.40 -27.05 -30.20
CA LEU A 284 -27.40 -26.46 -31.11
C LEU A 284 -27.61 -27.24 -32.39
N LYS A 285 -26.56 -27.92 -32.90
CA LYS A 285 -26.69 -28.80 -34.10
C LYS A 285 -27.53 -30.05 -33.79
N ILE A 286 -27.29 -30.69 -32.63
CA ILE A 286 -28.03 -31.85 -32.15
C ILE A 286 -29.52 -31.55 -31.94
N GLN A 287 -29.89 -30.34 -31.55
CA GLN A 287 -31.30 -29.94 -31.32
C GLN A 287 -32.07 -29.67 -32.64
N ARG A 288 -31.38 -29.59 -33.78
CA ARG A 288 -31.96 -29.32 -35.13
C ARG A 288 -32.14 -30.56 -35.96
N GLU A 289 -31.60 -31.68 -35.56
CA GLU A 289 -31.80 -33.04 -36.13
C GLU A 289 -32.90 -33.79 -35.37
#